data_ce0a3a19c4adca9214acc0a80bf70789
#
_entry.id   ce0a3a19c4adca9214acc0a80bf70789
#
_cell.length_a   1.000
_cell.length_b   1.000
_cell.length_c   1.000
_cell.angle_alpha   90.00
_cell.angle_beta   90.00
_cell.angle_gamma   90.00
#
_symmetry.space_group_name_H-M   'P 1'
#
loop_
_entity.id
_entity.type
_entity.pdbx_description
1 polymer ?
#
loop_
_entity_poly.entity_id
_entity_poly.type
_entity_poly.pdbx_seq_one_letter_code
_entity_poly.pdbx_strand_id
1 'polypeptide(L)'
;MPSSFLIVLKMPQNRHEMEKIWDLIADYRRMDSEGLIHSMAHHLEFSQCKNRYTAEDFDVYRSLATSLRDRLVEFWNDTQQTYQLNPIRQVYFLSLEYLIGRSLRNNLINLGIYEECREALRLIGYELDEIEEMEVDAGLGNGGLGRLASASWIRWRPSKLPAHATGSVMNSEFLSRSSNAESRRETPDNWLSQGYPWEIPRWEVLYPVQFFGYVQSRWDDEGREWRQWVGGESVLAMAYDVPISGFQNRTVNNLRLWSARAPRAFDFQIFNRGDYMQAVEEKQRSETISKVLYPNDQGFSGKELRLKQQYFFVSASLQDIIRRFKAHHSDFSTFHQWVAIQLNDTHPSIAVPELMRLLVDEEGLEWFEAWEVVVQVFGYTNHTVLPEALERWSSSMLGHLLPRHS
;
A
#
# COMPACT_ATOMS: atom_id res chain seq x y z
N MET A 1 11.78 -1.66 -28.85
CA MET A 1 12.43 -2.43 -27.80
C MET A 1 12.96 -1.46 -26.75
N PRO A 2 12.42 -1.39 -25.57
CA PRO A 2 13.14 -0.85 -24.42
C PRO A 2 13.62 -2.03 -23.56
N SER A 3 14.92 -2.09 -23.40
CA SER A 3 15.62 -3.06 -22.57
C SER A 3 15.14 -2.99 -21.11
N SER A 4 14.60 -4.10 -20.66
CA SER A 4 14.32 -4.40 -19.27
C SER A 4 15.58 -4.19 -18.43
N PHE A 5 15.61 -3.17 -17.59
CA PHE A 5 16.58 -3.09 -16.51
C PHE A 5 16.21 -4.15 -15.45
N LEU A 6 16.63 -5.37 -15.66
CA LEU A 6 16.77 -6.35 -14.60
C LEU A 6 17.89 -5.85 -13.69
N ILE A 7 17.54 -5.17 -12.61
CA ILE A 7 18.45 -5.03 -11.47
C ILE A 7 18.52 -6.42 -10.81
N VAL A 8 19.39 -7.27 -11.31
CA VAL A 8 19.87 -8.42 -10.57
C VAL A 8 20.63 -7.83 -9.39
N LEU A 9 20.03 -7.82 -8.21
CA LEU A 9 20.74 -7.57 -6.97
C LEU A 9 21.85 -8.62 -6.86
N LYS A 10 23.06 -8.25 -7.30
CA LYS A 10 24.26 -9.01 -6.99
C LYS A 10 24.35 -9.07 -5.47
N MET A 11 24.17 -10.24 -4.91
CA MET A 11 24.50 -10.49 -3.51
C MET A 11 25.92 -10.00 -3.27
N PRO A 12 26.18 -9.20 -2.21
CA PRO A 12 27.53 -8.74 -1.90
C PRO A 12 28.46 -9.93 -1.77
N GLN A 13 29.61 -9.89 -2.41
CA GLN A 13 30.61 -10.98 -2.37
C GLN A 13 31.23 -11.17 -0.97
N ASN A 14 30.96 -10.27 -0.02
CA ASN A 14 31.48 -10.29 1.36
C ASN A 14 30.34 -10.38 2.39
N ARG A 15 29.72 -11.53 2.48
CA ARG A 15 28.71 -11.83 3.53
C ARG A 15 29.24 -11.56 4.96
N HIS A 16 30.50 -11.85 5.21
CA HIS A 16 31.14 -11.74 6.52
C HIS A 16 31.42 -10.28 6.96
N GLU A 17 31.62 -9.35 6.01
CA GLU A 17 31.78 -7.94 6.34
C GLU A 17 30.42 -7.27 6.59
N MET A 18 29.37 -7.71 5.93
CA MET A 18 28.01 -7.23 6.19
C MET A 18 27.52 -7.66 7.57
N GLU A 19 27.81 -8.89 8.03
CA GLU A 19 27.46 -9.38 9.37
C GLU A 19 27.99 -8.46 10.47
N LYS A 20 29.22 -7.95 10.34
CA LYS A 20 29.81 -7.00 11.29
C LYS A 20 29.04 -5.67 11.41
N ILE A 21 28.42 -5.20 10.32
CA ILE A 21 27.60 -3.99 10.33
C ILE A 21 26.34 -4.23 11.18
N TRP A 22 25.74 -5.41 11.06
CA TRP A 22 24.55 -5.76 11.85
C TRP A 22 24.85 -5.91 13.33
N ASP A 23 26.02 -6.41 13.69
CA ASP A 23 26.46 -6.49 15.08
C ASP A 23 26.63 -5.10 15.70
N LEU A 24 27.12 -4.11 14.92
CA LEU A 24 27.32 -2.74 15.40
C LEU A 24 26.01 -1.99 15.75
N ILE A 25 24.88 -2.39 15.16
CA ILE A 25 23.59 -1.76 15.43
C ILE A 25 22.76 -2.53 16.48
N ALA A 26 23.31 -3.61 17.05
CA ALA A 26 22.58 -4.43 18.03
C ALA A 26 22.16 -3.62 19.28
N ASP A 27 23.06 -2.76 19.79
CA ASP A 27 22.76 -1.91 20.94
C ASP A 27 21.66 -0.88 20.68
N TYR A 28 21.60 -0.37 19.47
CA TYR A 28 20.55 0.58 19.04
C TYR A 28 19.14 -0.04 19.06
N ARG A 29 19.03 -1.37 18.89
CA ARG A 29 17.78 -2.13 18.81
C ARG A 29 17.31 -2.72 20.14
N ARG A 30 17.98 -2.40 21.25
CA ARG A 30 17.58 -2.87 22.57
C ARG A 30 16.12 -2.51 22.86
N MET A 31 15.41 -3.45 23.53
CA MET A 31 13.98 -3.34 23.85
C MET A 31 13.74 -2.82 25.27
N ASP A 32 14.80 -2.57 26.03
CA ASP A 32 14.71 -2.01 27.37
C ASP A 32 14.55 -0.47 27.35
N SER A 33 14.24 0.10 28.51
CA SER A 33 13.98 1.53 28.66
C SER A 33 15.16 2.40 28.20
N GLU A 34 16.40 1.99 28.49
CA GLU A 34 17.60 2.72 28.08
C GLU A 34 17.79 2.72 26.56
N GLY A 35 17.64 1.56 25.90
CA GLY A 35 17.72 1.42 24.45
C GLY A 35 16.62 2.22 23.72
N LEU A 36 15.41 2.29 24.31
CA LEU A 36 14.33 3.12 23.80
C LEU A 36 14.66 4.61 23.89
N ILE A 37 15.16 5.09 25.04
CA ILE A 37 15.57 6.49 25.23
C ILE A 37 16.67 6.87 24.23
N HIS A 38 17.68 6.03 24.06
CA HIS A 38 18.78 6.27 23.12
C HIS A 38 18.27 6.40 21.69
N SER A 39 17.39 5.50 21.24
CA SER A 39 16.87 5.55 19.89
C SER A 39 15.90 6.72 19.67
N MET A 40 15.09 7.07 20.69
CA MET A 40 14.25 8.28 20.65
C MET A 40 15.08 9.55 20.54
N ALA A 41 16.13 9.69 21.38
CA ALA A 41 17.04 10.85 21.33
C ALA A 41 17.70 10.97 19.93
N HIS A 42 18.15 9.84 19.36
CA HIS A 42 18.71 9.81 18.02
C HIS A 42 17.71 10.31 16.96
N HIS A 43 16.46 9.82 16.98
CA HIS A 43 15.46 10.26 16.03
C HIS A 43 15.03 11.71 16.22
N LEU A 44 14.95 12.17 17.47
CA LEU A 44 14.63 13.56 17.76
C LEU A 44 15.68 14.49 17.17
N GLU A 45 16.95 14.22 17.43
CA GLU A 45 18.07 15.09 17.01
C GLU A 45 18.38 14.95 15.52
N PHE A 46 18.57 13.71 15.01
CA PHE A 46 19.10 13.51 13.65
C PHE A 46 18.05 13.26 12.59
N SER A 47 16.89 12.70 12.92
CA SER A 47 15.82 12.48 11.96
C SER A 47 14.85 13.66 11.85
N GLN A 48 14.61 14.37 12.96
CA GLN A 48 13.67 15.49 13.02
C GLN A 48 14.35 16.86 13.14
N CYS A 49 15.68 16.89 13.32
CA CYS A 49 16.45 18.13 13.52
C CYS A 49 15.93 18.98 14.69
N LYS A 50 15.49 18.31 15.77
CA LYS A 50 15.00 18.93 17.00
C LYS A 50 16.01 18.77 18.11
N ASN A 51 16.02 19.69 19.04
CA ASN A 51 16.86 19.62 20.24
C ASN A 51 16.02 19.84 21.49
N ARG A 52 16.64 19.73 22.65
CA ARG A 52 15.99 19.89 23.97
C ARG A 52 15.25 21.20 24.21
N TYR A 53 15.46 22.21 23.35
CA TYR A 53 14.80 23.53 23.49
C TYR A 53 13.66 23.72 22.47
N THR A 54 13.60 22.89 21.46
CA THR A 54 12.65 23.03 20.34
C THR A 54 11.73 21.84 20.16
N ALA A 55 11.94 20.76 20.93
CA ALA A 55 11.09 19.58 20.87
C ALA A 55 9.75 19.83 21.57
N GLU A 56 8.67 19.43 20.91
CA GLU A 56 7.29 19.44 21.40
C GLU A 56 6.80 17.99 21.60
N ASP A 57 5.67 17.81 22.28
CA ASP A 57 5.11 16.48 22.59
C ASP A 57 4.89 15.62 21.32
N PHE A 58 4.47 16.25 20.23
CA PHE A 58 4.35 15.58 18.95
C PHE A 58 5.69 15.09 18.38
N ASP A 59 6.78 15.83 18.60
CA ASP A 59 8.12 15.39 18.18
C ASP A 59 8.57 14.18 19.01
N VAL A 60 8.20 14.15 20.29
CA VAL A 60 8.48 13.00 21.19
C VAL A 60 7.68 11.78 20.72
N TYR A 61 6.38 11.94 20.44
CA TYR A 61 5.56 10.87 19.85
C TYR A 61 6.21 10.32 18.57
N ARG A 62 6.59 11.20 17.65
CA ARG A 62 7.17 10.82 16.36
C ARG A 62 8.51 10.12 16.51
N SER A 63 9.34 10.54 17.48
CA SER A 63 10.62 9.88 17.77
C SER A 63 10.40 8.46 18.34
N LEU A 64 9.42 8.30 19.24
CA LEU A 64 9.03 7.01 19.77
C LEU A 64 8.48 6.08 18.67
N ALA A 65 7.53 6.57 17.88
CA ALA A 65 6.94 5.79 16.79
C ALA A 65 7.99 5.32 15.78
N THR A 66 8.95 6.20 15.44
CA THR A 66 10.05 5.85 14.51
C THR A 66 11.00 4.83 15.15
N SER A 67 11.31 4.97 16.45
CA SER A 67 12.12 4.00 17.19
C SER A 67 11.48 2.61 17.22
N LEU A 68 10.16 2.54 17.39
CA LEU A 68 9.44 1.27 17.36
C LEU A 68 9.38 0.70 15.94
N ARG A 69 9.19 1.57 14.92
CA ARG A 69 9.19 1.15 13.52
C ARG A 69 10.51 0.49 13.12
N ASP A 70 11.65 0.97 13.60
CA ASP A 70 12.95 0.35 13.31
C ASP A 70 13.01 -1.10 13.80
N ARG A 71 12.47 -1.39 14.99
CA ARG A 71 12.37 -2.74 15.53
C ARG A 71 11.40 -3.61 14.73
N LEU A 72 10.28 -3.03 14.30
CA LEU A 72 9.33 -3.71 13.42
C LEU A 72 9.93 -4.04 12.07
N VAL A 73 10.75 -3.16 11.48
CA VAL A 73 11.43 -3.38 10.20
C VAL A 73 12.44 -4.52 10.29
N GLU A 74 13.15 -4.66 11.40
CA GLU A 74 14.02 -5.81 11.63
C GLU A 74 13.22 -7.12 11.57
N PHE A 75 12.14 -7.22 12.35
CA PHE A 75 11.30 -8.43 12.36
C PHE A 75 10.59 -8.66 11.02
N TRP A 76 10.25 -7.58 10.31
CA TRP A 76 9.71 -7.68 8.96
C TRP A 76 10.72 -8.29 7.98
N ASN A 77 11.98 -7.84 8.02
CA ASN A 77 13.04 -8.41 7.19
C ASN A 77 13.24 -9.90 7.47
N ASP A 78 13.29 -10.30 8.75
CA ASP A 78 13.37 -11.71 9.15
C ASP A 78 12.17 -12.52 8.64
N THR A 79 10.96 -11.95 8.73
CA THR A 79 9.73 -12.56 8.23
C THR A 79 9.78 -12.74 6.72
N GLN A 80 10.16 -11.71 5.97
CA GLN A 80 10.28 -11.77 4.50
C GLN A 80 11.35 -12.78 4.07
N GLN A 81 12.49 -12.81 4.74
CA GLN A 81 13.53 -13.79 4.48
C GLN A 81 13.03 -15.22 4.71
N THR A 82 12.27 -15.43 5.79
CA THR A 82 11.65 -16.72 6.08
C THR A 82 10.70 -17.16 4.97
N TYR A 83 9.89 -16.26 4.43
CA TYR A 83 8.97 -16.55 3.33
C TYR A 83 9.69 -16.83 2.00
N GLN A 84 10.85 -16.21 1.78
CA GLN A 84 11.67 -16.46 0.60
C GLN A 84 12.43 -17.81 0.65
N LEU A 85 12.89 -18.19 1.83
CA LEU A 85 13.66 -19.44 2.01
C LEU A 85 12.78 -20.69 2.09
N ASN A 86 11.51 -20.55 2.40
CA ASN A 86 10.58 -21.66 2.50
C ASN A 86 9.53 -21.55 1.40
N PRO A 87 9.25 -22.64 0.67
CA PRO A 87 8.23 -22.68 -0.35
C PRO A 87 6.83 -22.65 0.29
N ILE A 88 6.34 -21.46 0.58
CA ILE A 88 5.06 -21.26 1.26
C ILE A 88 4.12 -20.48 0.35
N ARG A 89 2.88 -20.98 0.18
CA ARG A 89 1.82 -20.26 -0.52
C ARG A 89 1.50 -18.96 0.21
N GLN A 90 1.56 -17.83 -0.51
CA GLN A 90 1.31 -16.50 0.03
C GLN A 90 -0.13 -16.07 -0.24
N VAL A 91 -0.77 -15.48 0.76
CA VAL A 91 -2.11 -14.92 0.66
C VAL A 91 -2.03 -13.42 0.50
N TYR A 92 -2.66 -12.89 -0.55
CA TYR A 92 -2.79 -11.46 -0.80
C TYR A 92 -4.24 -11.02 -0.55
N PHE A 93 -4.42 -10.12 0.39
CA PHE A 93 -5.75 -9.61 0.76
C PHE A 93 -5.94 -8.22 0.16
N LEU A 94 -6.81 -8.13 -0.85
CA LEU A 94 -7.10 -6.88 -1.56
C LEU A 94 -8.32 -6.22 -0.93
N SER A 95 -8.14 -5.05 -0.36
CA SER A 95 -9.24 -4.24 0.20
C SER A 95 -9.03 -2.77 -0.12
N LEU A 96 -10.14 -2.08 -0.39
CA LEU A 96 -10.11 -0.64 -0.58
C LEU A 96 -9.91 0.11 0.76
N GLU A 97 -10.22 -0.55 1.89
CA GLU A 97 -10.21 0.04 3.22
C GLU A 97 -9.49 -0.81 4.26
N TYR A 98 -8.78 -0.13 5.16
CA TYR A 98 -8.15 -0.70 6.36
C TYR A 98 -8.27 0.27 7.54
N LEU A 99 -9.34 0.18 8.32
CA LEU A 99 -9.52 1.01 9.52
C LEU A 99 -8.64 0.46 10.67
N ILE A 100 -7.36 0.78 10.63
CA ILE A 100 -6.38 0.29 11.62
C ILE A 100 -6.39 1.08 12.92
N GLY A 101 -6.84 2.34 12.88
CA GLY A 101 -6.82 3.25 14.03
C GLY A 101 -5.40 3.66 14.42
N ARG A 102 -5.18 4.00 15.69
CA ARG A 102 -3.88 4.32 16.27
C ARG A 102 -3.02 3.07 16.41
N SER A 103 -1.77 3.14 16.04
CA SER A 103 -0.84 2.00 15.97
C SER A 103 0.13 1.92 17.15
N LEU A 104 0.38 3.02 17.86
CA LEU A 104 1.41 3.09 18.90
C LEU A 104 1.18 2.07 20.02
N ARG A 105 0.04 2.16 20.72
CA ARG A 105 -0.30 1.23 21.82
C ARG A 105 -0.35 -0.21 21.35
N ASN A 106 -0.93 -0.45 20.17
CA ASN A 106 -1.01 -1.79 19.59
C ASN A 106 0.39 -2.38 19.32
N ASN A 107 1.31 -1.60 18.80
CA ASN A 107 2.68 -2.05 18.54
C ASN A 107 3.46 -2.29 19.84
N LEU A 108 3.31 -1.44 20.87
CA LEU A 108 3.93 -1.64 22.17
C LEU A 108 3.48 -2.96 22.84
N ILE A 109 2.17 -3.24 22.80
CA ILE A 109 1.60 -4.49 23.34
C ILE A 109 2.09 -5.70 22.53
N ASN A 110 2.09 -5.60 21.20
CA ASN A 110 2.49 -6.69 20.32
C ASN A 110 3.99 -7.03 20.44
N LEU A 111 4.83 -6.01 20.63
CA LEU A 111 6.27 -6.19 20.87
C LEU A 111 6.57 -6.66 22.30
N GLY A 112 5.61 -6.53 23.22
CA GLY A 112 5.77 -6.90 24.63
C GLY A 112 6.65 -5.93 25.42
N ILE A 113 6.69 -4.65 25.03
CA ILE A 113 7.55 -3.60 25.63
C ILE A 113 6.76 -2.39 26.15
N TYR A 114 5.50 -2.60 26.48
CA TYR A 114 4.62 -1.51 26.94
C TYR A 114 5.14 -0.89 28.26
N GLU A 115 5.55 -1.71 29.22
CA GLU A 115 6.06 -1.24 30.51
C GLU A 115 7.44 -0.60 30.39
N GLU A 116 8.32 -1.17 29.58
CA GLU A 116 9.64 -0.60 29.28
C GLU A 116 9.53 0.78 28.63
N CYS A 117 8.56 0.94 27.72
CA CYS A 117 8.28 2.23 27.08
C CYS A 117 7.73 3.26 28.08
N ARG A 118 6.80 2.84 28.94
CA ARG A 118 6.24 3.71 29.99
C ARG A 118 7.33 4.20 30.93
N GLU A 119 8.22 3.32 31.37
CA GLU A 119 9.36 3.68 32.20
C GLU A 119 10.35 4.60 31.45
N ALA A 120 10.65 4.32 30.18
CA ALA A 120 11.51 5.16 29.36
C ALA A 120 11.00 6.61 29.28
N LEU A 121 9.71 6.80 29.02
CA LEU A 121 9.10 8.13 28.96
C LEU A 121 9.13 8.83 30.32
N ARG A 122 8.83 8.12 31.42
CA ARG A 122 8.90 8.69 32.77
C ARG A 122 10.29 9.19 33.14
N LEU A 123 11.33 8.46 32.75
CA LEU A 123 12.73 8.85 32.99
C LEU A 123 13.11 10.16 32.29
N ILE A 124 12.42 10.52 31.22
CA ILE A 124 12.62 11.78 30.47
C ILE A 124 11.51 12.81 30.71
N GLY A 125 10.60 12.54 31.68
CA GLY A 125 9.60 13.49 32.14
C GLY A 125 8.28 13.53 31.38
N TYR A 126 7.92 12.44 30.67
CA TYR A 126 6.66 12.31 29.91
C TYR A 126 5.80 11.16 30.43
N GLU A 127 4.49 11.27 30.26
CA GLU A 127 3.55 10.17 30.51
C GLU A 127 3.12 9.54 29.18
N LEU A 128 3.13 8.19 29.12
CA LEU A 128 2.83 7.44 27.89
C LEU A 128 1.42 7.74 27.36
N ASP A 129 0.43 7.84 28.24
CA ASP A 129 -0.95 8.12 27.85
C ASP A 129 -1.09 9.49 27.16
N GLU A 130 -0.31 10.50 27.56
CA GLU A 130 -0.29 11.83 26.92
C GLU A 130 0.36 11.77 25.53
N ILE A 131 1.44 11.01 25.40
CA ILE A 131 2.13 10.82 24.10
C ILE A 131 1.29 10.00 23.13
N GLU A 132 0.53 9.01 23.61
CA GLU A 132 -0.39 8.23 22.75
C GLU A 132 -1.52 9.09 22.19
N GLU A 133 -1.96 10.14 22.90
CA GLU A 133 -3.00 11.07 22.39
C GLU A 133 -2.51 11.96 21.25
N MET A 134 -1.20 12.08 21.04
CA MET A 134 -0.62 12.81 19.91
C MET A 134 -0.80 12.04 18.57
N GLU A 135 -1.07 10.73 18.64
CA GLU A 135 -1.25 9.93 17.42
C GLU A 135 -2.61 10.22 16.76
N VAL A 136 -2.56 10.63 15.50
CA VAL A 136 -3.74 10.78 14.65
C VAL A 136 -4.14 9.43 14.08
N ASP A 137 -5.43 9.13 14.03
CA ASP A 137 -5.95 7.92 13.38
C ASP A 137 -5.56 7.90 11.89
N ALA A 138 -5.07 6.76 11.43
CA ALA A 138 -4.76 6.59 10.02
C ALA A 138 -6.05 6.61 9.18
N GLY A 139 -6.15 7.55 8.26
CA GLY A 139 -7.27 7.72 7.34
C GLY A 139 -7.28 6.70 6.20
N LEU A 140 -7.26 5.41 6.54
CA LEU A 140 -7.17 4.29 5.59
C LEU A 140 -8.43 3.44 5.51
N GLY A 141 -9.49 3.83 6.16
CA GLY A 141 -10.73 3.07 6.13
C GLY A 141 -11.84 3.69 6.96
N ASN A 142 -13.07 3.28 6.64
CA ASN A 142 -14.30 3.76 7.23
C ASN A 142 -15.23 2.58 7.52
N GLY A 143 -15.95 2.66 8.61
CA GLY A 143 -17.02 1.72 8.95
C GLY A 143 -16.61 0.25 9.15
N GLY A 144 -17.61 -0.62 8.98
CA GLY A 144 -17.51 -2.04 9.33
C GLY A 144 -16.56 -2.85 8.45
N LEU A 145 -16.54 -2.60 7.14
CA LEU A 145 -15.69 -3.31 6.19
C LEU A 145 -14.21 -3.04 6.49
N GLY A 146 -13.83 -1.76 6.64
CA GLY A 146 -12.46 -1.38 6.96
C GLY A 146 -12.01 -1.91 8.33
N ARG A 147 -12.91 -1.90 9.33
CA ARG A 147 -12.60 -2.43 10.66
C ARG A 147 -12.46 -3.95 10.66
N LEU A 148 -13.32 -4.66 9.94
CA LEU A 148 -13.21 -6.11 9.81
C LEU A 148 -11.95 -6.52 9.06
N ALA A 149 -11.60 -5.82 7.98
CA ALA A 149 -10.35 -6.03 7.26
C ALA A 149 -9.14 -5.91 8.19
N SER A 150 -9.07 -4.83 8.96
CA SER A 150 -7.99 -4.59 9.92
C SER A 150 -7.96 -5.62 11.05
N ALA A 151 -9.12 -5.96 11.62
CA ALA A 151 -9.23 -6.95 12.70
C ALA A 151 -8.83 -8.36 12.21
N SER A 152 -9.28 -8.77 11.02
CA SER A 152 -8.89 -10.03 10.41
C SER A 152 -7.39 -10.08 10.15
N TRP A 153 -6.83 -9.00 9.63
CA TRP A 153 -5.41 -8.86 9.37
C TRP A 153 -4.57 -8.95 10.66
N ILE A 154 -5.00 -8.30 11.73
CA ILE A 154 -4.40 -8.40 13.06
C ILE A 154 -4.51 -9.83 13.62
N ARG A 155 -5.63 -10.51 13.42
CA ARG A 155 -5.88 -11.85 13.96
C ARG A 155 -5.11 -12.97 13.21
N TRP A 156 -4.82 -12.84 11.93
CA TRP A 156 -4.07 -13.87 11.17
C TRP A 156 -2.60 -13.96 11.58
N ARG A 157 -2.05 -12.96 12.25
CA ARG A 157 -0.65 -12.89 12.67
C ARG A 157 -0.22 -13.94 13.69
N PRO A 158 -1.03 -14.30 14.72
CA PRO A 158 -0.63 -15.36 15.65
C PRO A 158 -0.42 -16.71 14.98
N SER A 159 -1.10 -16.95 13.85
CA SER A 159 -0.98 -18.19 13.07
C SER A 159 0.25 -18.26 12.17
N LYS A 160 1.08 -17.20 12.13
CA LYS A 160 2.28 -17.09 11.27
C LYS A 160 1.97 -17.29 9.77
N LEU A 161 0.76 -16.94 9.34
CA LEU A 161 0.36 -17.06 7.94
C LEU A 161 1.16 -16.08 7.06
N PRO A 162 1.75 -16.55 5.96
CA PRO A 162 2.43 -15.70 4.99
C PRO A 162 1.38 -14.91 4.21
N ALA A 163 1.09 -13.71 4.66
CA ALA A 163 0.04 -12.89 4.10
C ALA A 163 0.49 -11.45 3.86
N HIS A 164 0.00 -10.86 2.78
CA HIS A 164 0.20 -9.47 2.41
C HIS A 164 -1.15 -8.79 2.26
N ALA A 165 -1.33 -7.64 2.89
CA ALA A 165 -2.46 -6.77 2.63
C ALA A 165 -2.09 -5.71 1.60
N THR A 166 -3.03 -5.32 0.75
CA THR A 166 -2.80 -4.26 -0.23
C THR A 166 -4.08 -3.45 -0.47
N GLY A 167 -3.90 -2.15 -0.65
CA GLY A 167 -4.95 -1.17 -0.84
C GLY A 167 -4.41 0.16 -1.39
N SER A 168 -5.17 1.24 -1.28
CA SER A 168 -4.74 2.58 -1.67
C SER A 168 -4.44 3.45 -0.46
N VAL A 169 -3.41 4.31 -0.56
CA VAL A 169 -3.24 5.46 0.34
C VAL A 169 -4.20 6.55 -0.13
N MET A 170 -5.05 7.02 0.76
CA MET A 170 -5.85 8.22 0.52
C MET A 170 -5.30 9.38 1.34
N ASN A 171 -5.03 10.52 0.70
CA ASN A 171 -4.45 11.69 1.37
C ASN A 171 -5.41 12.33 2.37
N SER A 172 -6.70 12.16 2.15
CA SER A 172 -7.74 12.54 3.11
C SER A 172 -8.80 11.45 3.15
N GLU A 173 -9.14 11.03 4.34
CA GLU A 173 -10.33 10.26 4.60
C GLU A 173 -11.50 11.19 4.89
N PHE A 174 -12.68 10.61 4.94
CA PHE A 174 -13.92 11.32 5.21
C PHE A 174 -13.77 12.47 6.23
N LEU A 175 -14.35 13.55 5.94
CA LEU A 175 -14.99 14.60 6.67
C LEU A 175 -14.93 14.42 8.19
N SER A 176 -13.98 15.09 8.83
CA SER A 176 -14.04 15.30 10.26
C SER A 176 -15.40 15.93 10.59
N ARG A 177 -16.17 15.30 11.46
CA ARG A 177 -17.47 15.78 11.86
C ARG A 177 -17.31 16.80 12.99
N SER A 178 -17.30 18.07 12.68
CA SER A 178 -17.45 19.09 13.71
C SER A 178 -18.95 19.32 13.96
N SER A 179 -19.39 19.06 15.17
CA SER A 179 -20.73 19.38 15.63
C SER A 179 -20.76 20.79 16.24
N ASN A 180 -21.09 21.78 15.45
CA ASN A 180 -21.64 23.00 16.02
C ASN A 180 -23.16 22.85 16.10
N ALA A 181 -23.80 23.44 17.13
CA ALA A 181 -25.17 23.19 17.53
C ALA A 181 -26.26 23.35 16.43
N GLU A 182 -25.94 23.84 15.24
CA GLU A 182 -26.89 24.11 14.16
C GLU A 182 -26.58 23.45 12.80
N SER A 183 -25.39 22.90 12.58
CA SER A 183 -25.10 22.14 11.34
C SER A 183 -23.91 21.18 11.50
N ARG A 184 -24.07 19.94 11.03
CA ARG A 184 -22.95 19.04 10.82
C ARG A 184 -22.20 19.49 9.56
N ARG A 185 -21.00 20.06 9.72
CA ARG A 185 -20.09 20.31 8.62
C ARG A 185 -19.08 19.17 8.57
N GLU A 186 -18.97 18.60 7.42
CA GLU A 186 -17.97 17.58 7.10
C GLU A 186 -16.81 18.29 6.38
N THR A 187 -15.61 18.22 6.92
CA THR A 187 -14.37 18.77 6.31
C THR A 187 -13.39 17.64 6.04
N PRO A 188 -12.58 17.69 4.97
CA PRO A 188 -11.58 16.67 4.71
C PRO A 188 -10.65 16.51 5.91
N ASP A 189 -10.49 15.29 6.38
CA ASP A 189 -9.50 14.95 7.41
C ASP A 189 -8.14 14.81 6.75
N ASN A 190 -7.26 15.79 6.93
CA ASN A 190 -5.91 15.77 6.38
C ASN A 190 -4.94 15.07 7.34
N TRP A 191 -5.18 13.80 7.61
CA TRP A 191 -4.41 12.98 8.56
C TRP A 191 -2.91 12.85 8.21
N LEU A 192 -2.54 13.07 6.94
CA LEU A 192 -1.13 13.08 6.48
C LEU A 192 -0.43 14.44 6.60
N SER A 193 -1.11 15.48 7.10
CA SER A 193 -0.55 16.84 7.17
C SER A 193 0.76 16.95 7.94
N GLN A 194 0.93 16.11 8.96
CA GLN A 194 2.13 16.03 9.79
C GLN A 194 3.00 14.79 9.46
N GLY A 195 2.66 14.06 8.39
CA GLY A 195 3.26 12.78 8.03
C GLY A 195 2.74 11.63 8.87
N TYR A 196 3.00 10.41 8.42
CA TYR A 196 2.61 9.18 9.12
C TYR A 196 3.87 8.37 9.44
N PRO A 197 4.33 8.33 10.72
CA PRO A 197 5.63 7.77 11.08
C PRO A 197 5.75 6.26 10.81
N TRP A 198 4.62 5.56 10.66
CA TRP A 198 4.59 4.12 10.43
C TRP A 198 4.76 3.72 8.97
N GLU A 199 4.57 4.64 8.01
CA GLU A 199 4.73 4.34 6.60
C GLU A 199 6.19 4.45 6.14
N ILE A 200 6.55 3.60 5.19
CA ILE A 200 7.87 3.56 4.54
C ILE A 200 7.65 3.72 3.04
N PRO A 201 8.03 4.86 2.45
CA PRO A 201 7.93 5.07 1.01
C PRO A 201 8.92 4.15 0.28
N ARG A 202 8.44 3.49 -0.78
CA ARG A 202 9.23 2.58 -1.62
C ARG A 202 9.42 3.19 -3.00
N TRP A 203 10.35 4.13 -3.08
CA TRP A 203 10.64 4.89 -4.32
C TRP A 203 11.04 3.99 -5.49
N GLU A 204 11.59 2.82 -5.19
CA GLU A 204 12.00 1.80 -6.15
C GLU A 204 10.85 0.91 -6.65
N VAL A 205 9.66 1.02 -6.05
CA VAL A 205 8.49 0.21 -6.41
C VAL A 205 7.43 1.11 -7.04
N LEU A 206 7.49 1.18 -8.36
CA LEU A 206 6.62 2.00 -9.20
C LEU A 206 6.02 1.13 -10.30
N TYR A 207 4.69 1.16 -10.45
CA TYR A 207 4.00 0.45 -11.52
C TYR A 207 3.16 1.41 -12.35
N PRO A 208 3.26 1.34 -13.70
CA PRO A 208 2.37 2.09 -14.57
C PRO A 208 0.97 1.46 -14.56
N VAL A 209 -0.06 2.29 -14.43
CA VAL A 209 -1.45 1.91 -14.58
C VAL A 209 -2.05 2.74 -15.71
N GLN A 210 -2.58 2.06 -16.73
CA GLN A 210 -3.10 2.68 -17.93
C GLN A 210 -4.61 2.88 -17.85
N PHE A 211 -5.08 4.01 -18.34
CA PHE A 211 -6.50 4.37 -18.47
C PHE A 211 -6.77 4.88 -19.89
N PHE A 212 -8.01 4.78 -20.34
CA PHE A 212 -8.47 5.25 -21.65
C PHE A 212 -7.76 4.56 -22.82
N GLY A 213 -7.68 5.25 -23.96
CA GLY A 213 -7.10 4.68 -25.18
C GLY A 213 -8.07 3.76 -25.91
N TYR A 214 -7.54 2.81 -26.64
CA TYR A 214 -8.32 1.85 -27.42
C TYR A 214 -7.56 0.54 -27.60
N VAL A 215 -8.28 -0.51 -27.97
CA VAL A 215 -7.68 -1.81 -28.31
C VAL A 215 -7.43 -1.88 -29.81
N GLN A 216 -6.21 -2.22 -30.20
CA GLN A 216 -5.80 -2.46 -31.56
C GLN A 216 -5.47 -3.93 -31.78
N SER A 217 -6.10 -4.56 -32.81
CA SER A 217 -5.69 -5.88 -33.27
C SER A 217 -4.37 -5.80 -34.00
N ARG A 218 -3.48 -6.73 -33.70
CA ARG A 218 -2.20 -6.97 -34.38
C ARG A 218 -2.14 -8.42 -34.82
N TRP A 219 -1.38 -8.70 -35.84
CA TRP A 219 -1.14 -10.06 -36.32
C TRP A 219 0.37 -10.29 -36.35
N ASP A 220 0.81 -11.47 -35.93
CA ASP A 220 2.19 -11.90 -36.13
C ASP A 220 2.45 -12.46 -37.52
N ASP A 221 3.69 -12.85 -37.80
CA ASP A 221 4.09 -13.39 -39.10
C ASP A 221 3.43 -14.76 -39.41
N GLU A 222 2.91 -15.45 -38.36
CA GLU A 222 2.16 -16.72 -38.47
C GLU A 222 0.66 -16.52 -38.58
N GLY A 223 0.18 -15.25 -38.62
CA GLY A 223 -1.24 -14.90 -38.77
C GLY A 223 -2.07 -15.05 -37.49
N ARG A 224 -1.44 -15.15 -36.34
CA ARG A 224 -2.12 -15.16 -35.02
C ARG A 224 -2.48 -13.74 -34.60
N GLU A 225 -3.75 -13.52 -34.25
CA GLU A 225 -4.22 -12.23 -33.75
C GLU A 225 -3.84 -12.08 -32.29
N TRP A 226 -3.27 -10.92 -31.93
CA TRP A 226 -3.13 -10.47 -30.56
C TRP A 226 -3.65 -9.05 -30.41
N ARG A 227 -4.11 -8.71 -29.22
CA ARG A 227 -4.74 -7.42 -28.93
C ARG A 227 -3.82 -6.57 -28.08
N GLN A 228 -3.60 -5.33 -28.52
CA GLN A 228 -2.76 -4.37 -27.85
C GLN A 228 -3.60 -3.21 -27.33
N TRP A 229 -3.45 -2.88 -26.06
CA TRP A 229 -4.00 -1.64 -25.50
C TRP A 229 -3.08 -0.47 -25.85
N VAL A 230 -3.58 0.51 -26.60
CA VAL A 230 -2.81 1.60 -27.21
C VAL A 230 -3.35 2.96 -26.78
N GLY A 231 -2.45 3.91 -26.56
CA GLY A 231 -2.80 5.29 -26.19
C GLY A 231 -3.30 5.40 -24.76
N GLY A 232 -4.06 6.47 -24.50
CA GLY A 232 -4.59 6.75 -23.17
C GLY A 232 -3.61 7.49 -22.25
N GLU A 233 -3.91 7.45 -20.96
CA GLU A 233 -3.15 8.10 -19.90
C GLU A 233 -2.50 7.02 -19.02
N SER A 234 -1.27 7.25 -18.59
CA SER A 234 -0.58 6.39 -17.63
C SER A 234 -0.41 7.13 -16.31
N VAL A 235 -0.73 6.47 -15.20
CA VAL A 235 -0.52 6.95 -13.84
C VAL A 235 0.44 6.01 -13.14
N LEU A 236 1.43 6.53 -12.42
CA LEU A 236 2.36 5.71 -11.66
C LEU A 236 1.79 5.39 -10.28
N ALA A 237 1.73 4.13 -9.94
CA ALA A 237 1.42 3.65 -8.60
C ALA A 237 2.72 3.49 -7.80
N MET A 238 2.91 4.37 -6.81
CA MET A 238 4.04 4.31 -5.89
C MET A 238 3.66 3.57 -4.62
N ALA A 239 4.49 2.61 -4.22
CA ALA A 239 4.24 1.81 -3.03
C ALA A 239 4.65 2.53 -1.74
N TYR A 240 3.82 2.36 -0.71
CA TYR A 240 4.09 2.66 0.70
C TYR A 240 3.85 1.41 1.51
N ASP A 241 4.80 1.06 2.36
CA ASP A 241 4.71 -0.13 3.20
C ASP A 241 4.50 0.26 4.67
N VAL A 242 3.53 -0.36 5.32
CA VAL A 242 3.27 -0.21 6.76
C VAL A 242 3.52 -1.56 7.43
N PRO A 243 4.54 -1.67 8.30
CA PRO A 243 4.82 -2.91 9.02
C PRO A 243 3.73 -3.14 10.08
N ILE A 244 3.19 -4.33 10.08
CA ILE A 244 2.09 -4.71 10.96
C ILE A 244 2.53 -5.88 11.82
N SER A 245 2.72 -5.61 13.13
CA SER A 245 3.25 -6.57 14.12
C SER A 245 2.26 -7.67 14.50
N GLY A 246 2.73 -8.89 14.71
CA GLY A 246 1.99 -9.96 15.36
C GLY A 246 2.02 -9.84 16.89
N PHE A 247 0.98 -10.34 17.56
CA PHE A 247 0.90 -10.29 19.03
C PHE A 247 1.95 -11.20 19.68
N GLN A 248 2.87 -10.60 20.43
CA GLN A 248 3.92 -11.27 21.19
C GLN A 248 4.69 -12.33 20.39
N ASN A 249 4.90 -12.08 19.11
CA ASN A 249 5.75 -12.89 18.25
C ASN A 249 6.58 -12.00 17.32
N ARG A 250 7.61 -12.55 16.67
CA ARG A 250 8.51 -11.79 15.79
C ARG A 250 8.03 -11.74 14.34
N THR A 251 6.79 -12.13 14.06
CA THR A 251 6.24 -12.06 12.70
C THR A 251 5.70 -10.65 12.43
N VAL A 252 6.21 -10.00 11.41
CA VAL A 252 5.71 -8.71 10.94
C VAL A 252 5.33 -8.85 9.47
N ASN A 253 4.05 -8.67 9.18
CA ASN A 253 3.53 -8.66 7.84
C ASN A 253 3.46 -7.25 7.26
N ASN A 254 3.25 -7.14 5.97
CA ASN A 254 3.22 -5.88 5.27
C ASN A 254 1.79 -5.49 4.86
N LEU A 255 1.43 -4.24 5.11
CA LEU A 255 0.31 -3.57 4.46
C LEU A 255 0.91 -2.66 3.38
N ARG A 256 0.77 -3.04 2.11
CA ARG A 256 1.22 -2.26 0.97
C ARG A 256 0.11 -1.38 0.44
N LEU A 257 0.36 -0.10 0.40
CA LEU A 257 -0.57 0.92 -0.05
C LEU A 257 -0.03 1.60 -1.31
N TRP A 258 -0.92 1.98 -2.21
CA TRP A 258 -0.59 2.60 -3.48
C TRP A 258 -1.01 4.06 -3.52
N SER A 259 -0.08 4.95 -3.81
CA SER A 259 -0.32 6.37 -4.04
C SER A 259 -0.14 6.70 -5.51
N ALA A 260 -1.10 7.41 -6.08
CA ALA A 260 -1.04 7.85 -7.47
C ALA A 260 -0.06 8.99 -7.66
N ARG A 261 0.81 8.86 -8.66
CA ARG A 261 1.81 9.85 -9.05
C ARG A 261 1.73 10.10 -10.55
N ALA A 262 1.92 11.33 -10.94
CA ALA A 262 2.06 11.65 -12.36
C ALA A 262 3.36 11.07 -12.93
N PRO A 263 3.37 10.59 -14.19
CA PRO A 263 4.60 10.15 -14.86
C PRO A 263 5.63 11.27 -15.02
N ARG A 264 5.16 12.51 -15.12
CA ARG A 264 5.98 13.73 -15.18
C ARG A 264 5.55 14.70 -14.09
N ALA A 265 6.53 15.37 -13.50
CA ALA A 265 6.27 16.36 -12.44
C ALA A 265 5.48 17.56 -12.97
N PHE A 266 5.77 18.00 -14.19
CA PHE A 266 5.02 19.02 -14.92
C PHE A 266 5.49 19.11 -16.39
N ASP A 267 4.69 19.68 -17.28
CA ASP A 267 5.07 19.89 -18.67
C ASP A 267 5.85 21.19 -18.85
N PHE A 268 7.16 21.07 -19.00
CA PHE A 268 8.06 22.21 -19.16
C PHE A 268 7.83 23.01 -20.45
N GLN A 269 7.34 22.36 -21.52
CA GLN A 269 7.09 23.07 -22.80
C GLN A 269 5.84 23.94 -22.68
N ILE A 270 4.80 23.44 -22.03
CA ILE A 270 3.56 24.20 -21.76
C ILE A 270 3.87 25.33 -20.80
N PHE A 271 4.62 25.06 -19.73
CA PHE A 271 5.06 26.05 -18.77
C PHE A 271 5.81 27.24 -19.43
N ASN A 272 6.75 26.95 -20.33
CA ASN A 272 7.52 27.99 -21.04
C ASN A 272 6.65 28.81 -22.01
N ARG A 273 5.48 28.32 -22.42
CA ARG A 273 4.51 29.08 -23.21
C ARG A 273 3.64 30.02 -22.38
N GLY A 274 3.82 30.00 -21.02
CA GLY A 274 3.08 30.84 -20.09
C GLY A 274 1.78 30.25 -19.57
N ASP A 275 1.41 29.04 -19.96
CA ASP A 275 0.24 28.34 -19.42
C ASP A 275 0.61 27.49 -18.21
N TYR A 276 0.79 28.17 -17.07
CA TYR A 276 1.24 27.53 -15.83
C TYR A 276 0.22 26.57 -15.25
N MET A 277 -1.09 26.82 -15.44
CA MET A 277 -2.15 25.97 -14.93
C MET A 277 -2.21 24.65 -15.70
N GLN A 278 -2.16 24.70 -17.03
CA GLN A 278 -2.16 23.52 -17.87
C GLN A 278 -0.91 22.66 -17.64
N ALA A 279 0.24 23.27 -17.36
CA ALA A 279 1.50 22.57 -17.09
C ALA A 279 1.45 21.64 -15.87
N VAL A 280 0.56 21.91 -14.90
CA VAL A 280 0.37 21.10 -13.69
C VAL A 280 -0.92 20.28 -13.67
N GLU A 281 -1.77 20.44 -14.68
CA GLU A 281 -3.08 19.79 -14.74
C GLU A 281 -2.98 18.26 -14.76
N GLU A 282 -2.06 17.71 -15.56
CA GLU A 282 -1.82 16.26 -15.66
C GLU A 282 -1.42 15.68 -14.29
N LYS A 283 -0.55 16.39 -13.57
CA LYS A 283 -0.15 16.01 -12.22
C LYS A 283 -1.35 15.98 -11.28
N GLN A 284 -2.15 17.04 -11.26
CA GLN A 284 -3.33 17.12 -10.39
C GLN A 284 -4.35 16.03 -10.71
N ARG A 285 -4.58 15.77 -12.00
CA ARG A 285 -5.50 14.71 -12.47
C ARG A 285 -5.07 13.34 -11.99
N SER A 286 -3.79 13.01 -12.16
CA SER A 286 -3.21 11.73 -11.70
C SER A 286 -3.32 11.58 -10.19
N GLU A 287 -2.89 12.58 -9.42
CA GLU A 287 -2.88 12.53 -7.96
C GLU A 287 -4.31 12.53 -7.34
N THR A 288 -5.32 13.00 -8.09
CA THR A 288 -6.72 12.98 -7.63
C THR A 288 -7.24 11.57 -7.37
N ILE A 289 -6.69 10.55 -8.04
CA ILE A 289 -7.07 9.14 -7.84
C ILE A 289 -6.88 8.70 -6.38
N SER A 290 -5.85 9.20 -5.70
CA SER A 290 -5.56 8.85 -4.31
C SER A 290 -5.78 10.00 -3.32
N LYS A 291 -6.68 10.96 -3.63
CA LYS A 291 -6.94 12.09 -2.72
C LYS A 291 -8.01 11.81 -1.69
N VAL A 292 -9.14 11.24 -2.09
CA VAL A 292 -10.31 11.04 -1.22
C VAL A 292 -10.88 9.66 -1.44
N LEU A 293 -11.04 8.90 -0.36
CA LEU A 293 -11.74 7.61 -0.38
C LEU A 293 -13.24 7.85 -0.65
N TYR A 294 -13.84 7.04 -1.54
CA TYR A 294 -15.27 7.11 -1.91
C TYR A 294 -15.74 8.51 -2.34
N PRO A 295 -15.32 8.98 -3.51
CA PRO A 295 -15.89 10.21 -4.06
C PRO A 295 -17.40 10.08 -4.22
N ASN A 296 -18.13 11.21 -4.17
CA ASN A 296 -19.56 11.22 -4.41
C ASN A 296 -19.87 10.67 -5.82
N ASP A 297 -20.57 9.55 -5.89
CA ASP A 297 -20.85 8.78 -7.10
C ASP A 297 -22.27 8.99 -7.68
N GLN A 298 -22.97 10.04 -7.25
CA GLN A 298 -24.27 10.40 -7.83
C GLN A 298 -24.16 10.86 -9.28
N GLY A 299 -23.01 11.45 -9.66
CA GLY A 299 -22.72 11.91 -11.02
C GLY A 299 -21.78 10.98 -11.78
N PHE A 300 -21.69 11.17 -13.12
CA PHE A 300 -20.82 10.41 -14.00
C PHE A 300 -19.33 10.49 -13.58
N SER A 301 -18.84 11.71 -13.32
CA SER A 301 -17.43 11.95 -12.96
C SER A 301 -17.03 11.28 -11.64
N GLY A 302 -17.95 11.25 -10.66
CA GLY A 302 -17.68 10.55 -9.39
C GLY A 302 -17.64 9.03 -9.54
N LYS A 303 -18.52 8.46 -10.37
CA LYS A 303 -18.48 7.03 -10.71
C LYS A 303 -17.21 6.68 -11.46
N GLU A 304 -16.82 7.50 -12.43
CA GLU A 304 -15.56 7.30 -13.17
C GLU A 304 -14.35 7.32 -12.23
N LEU A 305 -14.27 8.30 -11.33
CA LEU A 305 -13.19 8.39 -10.35
C LEU A 305 -13.16 7.16 -9.42
N ARG A 306 -14.32 6.69 -8.96
CA ARG A 306 -14.43 5.49 -8.14
C ARG A 306 -13.93 4.23 -8.87
N LEU A 307 -14.29 4.07 -10.14
CA LEU A 307 -13.78 2.96 -10.95
C LEU A 307 -12.27 3.10 -11.19
N LYS A 308 -11.76 4.32 -11.41
CA LYS A 308 -10.31 4.58 -11.49
C LYS A 308 -9.59 4.17 -10.22
N GLN A 309 -10.11 4.51 -9.05
CA GLN A 309 -9.52 4.14 -7.75
C GLN A 309 -9.41 2.62 -7.59
N GLN A 310 -10.49 1.90 -7.90
CA GLN A 310 -10.53 0.44 -7.79
C GLN A 310 -9.55 -0.22 -8.76
N TYR A 311 -9.57 0.18 -10.02
CA TYR A 311 -8.66 -0.38 -11.02
C TYR A 311 -7.20 -0.04 -10.71
N PHE A 312 -6.92 1.18 -10.25
CA PHE A 312 -5.58 1.65 -9.94
C PHE A 312 -4.87 0.75 -8.92
N PHE A 313 -5.48 0.54 -7.73
CA PHE A 313 -4.83 -0.27 -6.71
C PHE A 313 -4.79 -1.75 -7.06
N VAL A 314 -5.79 -2.25 -7.78
CA VAL A 314 -5.85 -3.64 -8.25
C VAL A 314 -4.73 -3.92 -9.24
N SER A 315 -4.60 -3.10 -10.28
CA SER A 315 -3.56 -3.29 -11.30
C SER A 315 -2.16 -3.21 -10.71
N ALA A 316 -1.88 -2.21 -9.86
CA ALA A 316 -0.61 -2.10 -9.17
C ALA A 316 -0.30 -3.31 -8.28
N SER A 317 -1.32 -3.78 -7.54
CA SER A 317 -1.18 -4.96 -6.68
C SER A 317 -0.88 -6.23 -7.45
N LEU A 318 -1.58 -6.47 -8.56
CA LEU A 318 -1.37 -7.66 -9.40
C LEU A 318 0.00 -7.63 -10.08
N GLN A 319 0.44 -6.47 -10.57
CA GLN A 319 1.79 -6.31 -11.14
C GLN A 319 2.86 -6.64 -10.07
N ASP A 320 2.70 -6.20 -8.81
CA ASP A 320 3.62 -6.54 -7.73
C ASP A 320 3.59 -8.03 -7.36
N ILE A 321 2.41 -8.64 -7.33
CA ILE A 321 2.26 -10.08 -7.09
C ILE A 321 2.96 -10.91 -8.17
N ILE A 322 2.74 -10.58 -9.44
CA ILE A 322 3.39 -11.25 -10.57
C ILE A 322 4.91 -11.07 -10.50
N ARG A 323 5.39 -9.86 -10.25
CA ARG A 323 6.83 -9.59 -10.08
C ARG A 323 7.45 -10.44 -8.96
N ARG A 324 6.77 -10.55 -7.81
CA ARG A 324 7.23 -11.38 -6.68
C ARG A 324 7.26 -12.86 -7.06
N PHE A 325 6.24 -13.35 -7.74
CA PHE A 325 6.20 -14.72 -8.24
C PHE A 325 7.36 -15.00 -9.20
N LYS A 326 7.58 -14.14 -10.18
CA LYS A 326 8.65 -14.27 -11.19
C LYS A 326 10.07 -14.21 -10.60
N ALA A 327 10.24 -13.66 -9.40
CA ALA A 327 11.56 -13.66 -8.74
C ALA A 327 12.05 -15.08 -8.39
N HIS A 328 11.14 -16.06 -8.26
CA HIS A 328 11.47 -17.43 -7.85
C HIS A 328 10.88 -18.51 -8.77
N HIS A 329 9.92 -18.16 -9.62
CA HIS A 329 9.17 -19.08 -10.48
C HIS A 329 9.03 -18.50 -11.88
N SER A 330 9.02 -19.37 -12.90
CA SER A 330 8.82 -18.98 -14.30
C SER A 330 7.59 -19.62 -14.94
N ASP A 331 7.05 -20.69 -14.34
CA ASP A 331 5.93 -21.44 -14.87
C ASP A 331 4.61 -20.99 -14.23
N PHE A 332 3.82 -20.25 -14.98
CA PHE A 332 2.52 -19.74 -14.52
C PHE A 332 1.47 -20.81 -14.29
N SER A 333 1.62 -22.02 -14.83
CA SER A 333 0.71 -23.14 -14.52
C SER A 333 0.72 -23.48 -13.04
N THR A 334 1.82 -23.18 -12.33
CA THR A 334 1.97 -23.39 -10.89
C THR A 334 1.59 -22.17 -10.04
N PHE A 335 1.19 -21.06 -10.64
CA PHE A 335 0.95 -19.78 -9.95
C PHE A 335 -0.01 -19.93 -8.77
N HIS A 336 -1.09 -20.70 -8.93
CA HIS A 336 -2.08 -20.98 -7.90
C HIS A 336 -1.52 -21.76 -6.68
N GLN A 337 -0.40 -22.43 -6.82
CA GLN A 337 0.26 -23.16 -5.71
C GLN A 337 1.00 -22.19 -4.78
N TRP A 338 1.41 -21.02 -5.28
CA TRP A 338 2.20 -20.03 -4.58
C TRP A 338 1.43 -18.77 -4.19
N VAL A 339 0.35 -18.49 -4.92
CA VAL A 339 -0.44 -17.27 -4.78
C VAL A 339 -1.90 -17.61 -4.50
N ALA A 340 -2.48 -16.97 -3.50
CA ALA A 340 -3.92 -16.89 -3.27
C ALA A 340 -4.31 -15.43 -3.08
N ILE A 341 -5.37 -14.98 -3.74
CA ILE A 341 -5.83 -13.59 -3.69
C ILE A 341 -7.24 -13.56 -3.14
N GLN A 342 -7.44 -12.88 -2.01
CA GLN A 342 -8.75 -12.71 -1.40
C GLN A 342 -9.28 -11.31 -1.73
N LEU A 343 -10.45 -11.27 -2.35
CA LEU A 343 -11.17 -10.05 -2.70
C LEU A 343 -12.14 -9.66 -1.58
N ASN A 344 -11.95 -8.47 -1.01
CA ASN A 344 -12.77 -7.94 0.06
C ASN A 344 -13.87 -7.06 -0.52
N ASP A 345 -15.08 -7.60 -0.64
CA ASP A 345 -16.24 -7.06 -1.35
C ASP A 345 -16.03 -6.90 -2.88
N THR A 346 -16.94 -6.18 -3.54
CA THR A 346 -16.92 -5.95 -5.00
C THR A 346 -15.85 -4.97 -5.45
N HIS A 347 -15.32 -4.14 -4.55
CA HIS A 347 -14.36 -3.09 -4.89
C HIS A 347 -13.14 -3.60 -5.67
N PRO A 348 -12.49 -4.72 -5.30
CA PRO A 348 -11.39 -5.27 -6.08
C PRO A 348 -11.80 -6.29 -7.14
N SER A 349 -13.07 -6.48 -7.45
CA SER A 349 -13.54 -7.53 -8.37
C SER A 349 -12.95 -7.43 -9.79
N ILE A 350 -12.57 -6.22 -10.21
CA ILE A 350 -11.87 -5.99 -11.48
C ILE A 350 -10.49 -6.67 -11.54
N ALA A 351 -10.02 -7.25 -10.44
CA ALA A 351 -8.80 -8.04 -10.39
C ALA A 351 -8.87 -9.29 -11.27
N VAL A 352 -10.07 -9.87 -11.45
CA VAL A 352 -10.26 -11.06 -12.29
C VAL A 352 -9.91 -10.76 -13.75
N PRO A 353 -10.55 -9.79 -14.44
CA PRO A 353 -10.18 -9.46 -15.80
C PRO A 353 -8.80 -8.79 -15.91
N GLU A 354 -8.33 -8.08 -14.90
CA GLU A 354 -6.98 -7.49 -14.94
C GLU A 354 -5.90 -8.57 -14.85
N LEU A 355 -6.05 -9.61 -14.03
CA LEU A 355 -5.10 -10.72 -14.03
C LEU A 355 -5.09 -11.45 -15.36
N MET A 356 -6.27 -11.66 -15.99
CA MET A 356 -6.35 -12.18 -17.35
C MET A 356 -5.56 -11.33 -18.34
N ARG A 357 -5.73 -10.00 -18.31
CA ARG A 357 -5.00 -9.08 -19.18
C ARG A 357 -3.49 -9.19 -18.98
N LEU A 358 -3.04 -9.16 -17.74
CA LEU A 358 -1.61 -9.24 -17.41
C LEU A 358 -1.00 -10.56 -17.89
N LEU A 359 -1.69 -11.69 -17.65
CA LEU A 359 -1.20 -13.01 -18.09
C LEU A 359 -1.18 -13.15 -19.63
N VAL A 360 -2.20 -12.65 -20.32
CA VAL A 360 -2.29 -12.76 -21.79
C VAL A 360 -1.43 -11.71 -22.49
N ASP A 361 -1.57 -10.43 -22.11
CA ASP A 361 -0.98 -9.33 -22.86
C ASP A 361 0.49 -9.07 -22.48
N GLU A 362 0.87 -9.30 -21.22
CA GLU A 362 2.20 -8.99 -20.70
C GLU A 362 3.08 -10.26 -20.56
N GLU A 363 2.48 -11.37 -20.14
CA GLU A 363 3.21 -12.62 -19.92
C GLU A 363 3.09 -13.61 -21.09
N GLY A 364 2.20 -13.34 -22.06
CA GLY A 364 2.09 -14.07 -23.32
C GLY A 364 1.42 -15.44 -23.22
N LEU A 365 0.62 -15.69 -22.18
CA LEU A 365 -0.14 -16.93 -22.04
C LEU A 365 -1.31 -16.94 -23.05
N GLU A 366 -1.64 -18.13 -23.54
CA GLU A 366 -2.89 -18.34 -24.27
C GLU A 366 -4.09 -18.10 -23.34
N TRP A 367 -5.24 -17.64 -23.92
CA TRP A 367 -6.43 -17.25 -23.14
C TRP A 367 -6.91 -18.35 -22.19
N PHE A 368 -6.98 -19.59 -22.66
CA PHE A 368 -7.47 -20.69 -21.83
C PHE A 368 -6.49 -21.08 -20.72
N GLU A 369 -5.19 -21.01 -20.98
CA GLU A 369 -4.16 -21.24 -19.98
C GLU A 369 -4.22 -20.18 -18.88
N ALA A 370 -4.35 -18.89 -19.26
CA ALA A 370 -4.52 -17.80 -18.32
C ALA A 370 -5.80 -17.98 -17.46
N TRP A 371 -6.92 -18.41 -18.11
CA TRP A 371 -8.18 -18.64 -17.41
C TRP A 371 -8.08 -19.76 -16.37
N GLU A 372 -7.42 -20.87 -16.69
CA GLU A 372 -7.18 -21.97 -15.74
C GLU A 372 -6.37 -21.51 -14.51
N VAL A 373 -5.44 -20.57 -14.67
CA VAL A 373 -4.72 -19.95 -13.56
C VAL A 373 -5.66 -19.08 -12.73
N VAL A 374 -6.40 -18.19 -13.38
CA VAL A 374 -7.25 -17.17 -12.74
C VAL A 374 -8.33 -17.81 -11.86
N VAL A 375 -9.01 -18.86 -12.32
CA VAL A 375 -10.09 -19.52 -11.56
C VAL A 375 -9.63 -20.21 -10.28
N GLN A 376 -8.34 -20.48 -10.15
CA GLN A 376 -7.75 -21.17 -9.00
C GLN A 376 -7.14 -20.22 -7.95
N VAL A 377 -7.04 -18.91 -8.26
CA VAL A 377 -6.29 -17.95 -7.47
C VAL A 377 -7.17 -17.11 -6.56
N PHE A 378 -8.38 -16.76 -7.02
CA PHE A 378 -9.25 -15.82 -6.33
C PHE A 378 -10.22 -16.48 -5.33
N GLY A 379 -10.31 -15.85 -4.15
CA GLY A 379 -11.42 -15.99 -3.22
C GLY A 379 -12.18 -14.66 -3.11
N TYR A 380 -13.46 -14.69 -2.80
CA TYR A 380 -14.32 -13.52 -2.70
C TYR A 380 -15.17 -13.56 -1.43
N THR A 381 -15.27 -12.42 -0.75
CA THR A 381 -16.18 -12.24 0.40
C THR A 381 -17.10 -11.07 0.12
N ASN A 382 -18.41 -11.32 0.14
CA ASN A 382 -19.43 -10.29 0.05
C ASN A 382 -19.77 -9.74 1.45
N HIS A 383 -19.83 -8.41 1.55
CA HIS A 383 -20.20 -7.68 2.78
C HIS A 383 -21.55 -6.96 2.66
N THR A 384 -22.16 -7.00 1.49
CA THR A 384 -23.34 -6.20 1.14
C THR A 384 -24.58 -7.09 1.02
N VAL A 385 -25.64 -6.76 1.77
CA VAL A 385 -26.95 -7.43 1.68
C VAL A 385 -27.90 -6.73 0.70
N LEU A 386 -27.82 -5.39 0.66
CA LEU A 386 -28.75 -4.57 -0.13
C LEU A 386 -28.35 -4.54 -1.61
N PRO A 387 -29.24 -4.96 -2.54
CA PRO A 387 -28.93 -4.99 -3.97
C PRO A 387 -28.51 -3.64 -4.56
N GLU A 388 -29.04 -2.54 -4.04
CA GLU A 388 -28.69 -1.18 -4.46
C GLU A 388 -27.26 -0.78 -4.11
N ALA A 389 -26.63 -1.42 -3.14
CA ALA A 389 -25.24 -1.17 -2.78
C ALA A 389 -24.25 -1.98 -3.63
N LEU A 390 -24.73 -2.91 -4.46
CA LEU A 390 -23.89 -3.60 -5.45
C LEU A 390 -23.53 -2.65 -6.58
N GLU A 391 -22.24 -2.53 -6.83
CA GLU A 391 -21.73 -1.65 -7.88
C GLU A 391 -22.14 -2.11 -9.28
N ARG A 392 -22.56 -1.16 -10.10
CA ARG A 392 -22.92 -1.37 -11.50
C ARG A 392 -22.21 -0.35 -12.37
N TRP A 393 -21.42 -0.83 -13.29
CA TRP A 393 -20.71 -0.01 -14.26
C TRP A 393 -21.39 -0.15 -15.63
N SER A 394 -21.66 0.98 -16.29
CA SER A 394 -22.18 0.91 -17.67
C SER A 394 -21.08 0.39 -18.60
N SER A 395 -21.47 -0.40 -19.62
CA SER A 395 -20.53 -0.88 -20.64
C SER A 395 -19.81 0.28 -21.34
N SER A 396 -20.50 1.41 -21.55
CA SER A 396 -19.90 2.60 -22.14
C SER A 396 -18.82 3.21 -21.26
N MET A 397 -19.01 3.29 -19.94
CA MET A 397 -18.00 3.78 -19.01
C MET A 397 -16.80 2.82 -18.94
N LEU A 398 -17.06 1.52 -18.84
CA LEU A 398 -16.01 0.51 -18.79
C LEU A 398 -15.20 0.52 -20.09
N GLY A 399 -15.87 0.51 -21.26
CA GLY A 399 -15.19 0.54 -22.55
C GLY A 399 -14.45 1.84 -22.84
N HIS A 400 -14.88 2.97 -22.25
CA HIS A 400 -14.17 4.24 -22.35
C HIS A 400 -12.93 4.27 -21.45
N LEU A 401 -13.08 3.87 -20.20
CA LEU A 401 -12.01 3.97 -19.20
C LEU A 401 -11.01 2.82 -19.31
N LEU A 402 -11.50 1.60 -19.55
CA LEU A 402 -10.74 0.35 -19.55
C LEU A 402 -11.09 -0.50 -20.79
N PRO A 403 -10.78 -0.03 -22.00
CA PRO A 403 -11.22 -0.67 -23.23
C PRO A 403 -10.74 -2.12 -23.39
N ARG A 404 -9.66 -2.50 -22.73
CA ARG A 404 -9.14 -3.88 -22.76
C ARG A 404 -9.91 -4.85 -21.87
N HIS A 405 -10.75 -4.33 -20.94
CA HIS A 405 -11.58 -5.10 -20.01
C HIS A 405 -13.06 -5.12 -20.42
N SER A 406 -13.39 -4.49 -21.54
CA SER A 406 -14.76 -4.37 -22.06
C SER A 406 -15.13 -5.47 -23.04
#